data_253a289daf1596a20539f8d2edbfd8ca
#
_entry.id   253a289daf1596a20539f8d2edbfd8ca
#
_cell.length_a   1.000
_cell.length_b   1.000
_cell.length_c   1.000
_cell.angle_alpha   90.00
_cell.angle_beta   90.00
_cell.angle_gamma   90.00
#
_symmetry.space_group_name_H-M   'P 1'
#
loop_
_entity.id
_entity.type
_entity.pdbx_description
1 polymer ?
#
loop_
_entity_poly.entity_id
_entity_poly.type
_entity_poly.pdbx_seq_one_letter_code
_entity_poly.pdbx_strand_id
1 'polypeptide(L)'
;SNLPHLVEVYEKVTRMQVNPRQPYSGALVFAAFSGSHQDAIAKGMHYWAEKHPEHWCLPYLYIDPKDIGRTYDSDVIRINSQSGRGGVGFVMEQQYGIDMPKKMREDLSYRVKAVSDVGHRELQPDEIYKVFMDTYVNVVSPYELADFCLNKQPDGTRRGDLHLRVDGEDRTYEAHGNGRLDAVSNALQENLDLSYSNLTYSEHALELGQSSRAISYISITGEDGKVYWGAGMDTDIITSSILALFSAINRMKAGL
;
A
#
# COMPACT_ATOMS: atom_id res chain seq x y z
N SER A 1 -24.03 -19.94 -19.69
CA SER A 1 -22.98 -20.47 -20.61
C SER A 1 -21.63 -20.41 -19.91
N ASN A 2 -20.69 -21.27 -20.29
CA ASN A 2 -19.32 -21.31 -19.76
C ASN A 2 -18.35 -20.94 -20.87
N LEU A 3 -18.25 -19.64 -21.13
CA LEU A 3 -17.41 -19.12 -22.20
C LEU A 3 -15.89 -19.32 -21.96
N PRO A 4 -15.38 -19.22 -20.73
CA PRO A 4 -13.99 -19.54 -20.44
C PRO A 4 -13.59 -20.96 -20.86
N HIS A 5 -14.44 -21.95 -20.61
CA HIS A 5 -14.18 -23.29 -21.04
C HIS A 5 -14.16 -23.44 -22.57
N LEU A 6 -15.04 -22.75 -23.30
CA LEU A 6 -15.02 -22.74 -24.76
C LEU A 6 -13.72 -22.12 -25.31
N VAL A 7 -13.23 -21.06 -24.69
CA VAL A 7 -11.92 -20.45 -25.05
C VAL A 7 -10.79 -21.46 -24.85
N GLU A 8 -10.73 -22.09 -23.68
CA GLU A 8 -9.72 -23.11 -23.38
C GLU A 8 -9.72 -24.26 -24.43
N VAL A 9 -10.92 -24.81 -24.75
CA VAL A 9 -11.07 -25.87 -25.76
C VAL A 9 -10.64 -25.39 -27.13
N TYR A 10 -11.05 -24.18 -27.53
CA TYR A 10 -10.66 -23.58 -28.81
C TYR A 10 -9.14 -23.45 -28.93
N GLU A 11 -8.49 -22.84 -27.96
CA GLU A 11 -7.05 -22.61 -27.96
C GLU A 11 -6.26 -23.94 -27.95
N LYS A 12 -6.73 -24.92 -27.19
CA LYS A 12 -6.13 -26.25 -27.14
C LYS A 12 -6.24 -27.03 -28.48
N VAL A 13 -7.39 -26.97 -29.13
CA VAL A 13 -7.65 -27.72 -30.39
C VAL A 13 -7.00 -27.04 -31.58
N THR A 14 -7.13 -25.72 -31.68
CA THR A 14 -6.64 -24.96 -32.84
C THR A 14 -5.20 -24.51 -32.70
N ARG A 15 -4.66 -24.47 -31.46
CA ARG A 15 -3.37 -23.83 -31.09
C ARG A 15 -3.31 -22.32 -31.44
N MET A 16 -4.48 -21.69 -31.58
CA MET A 16 -4.63 -20.27 -31.85
C MET A 16 -5.13 -19.59 -30.56
N GLN A 17 -4.54 -18.47 -30.19
CA GLN A 17 -5.00 -17.67 -29.05
C GLN A 17 -6.21 -16.81 -29.43
N VAL A 18 -7.18 -16.71 -28.54
CA VAL A 18 -8.29 -15.77 -28.66
C VAL A 18 -7.76 -14.36 -28.45
N ASN A 19 -8.16 -13.43 -29.32
CA ASN A 19 -7.76 -12.03 -29.14
C ASN A 19 -8.21 -11.50 -27.77
N PRO A 20 -7.32 -10.90 -26.96
CA PRO A 20 -7.67 -10.41 -25.65
C PRO A 20 -8.86 -9.44 -25.60
N ARG A 21 -9.16 -8.76 -26.70
CA ARG A 21 -10.29 -7.84 -26.86
C ARG A 21 -11.48 -8.43 -27.61
N GLN A 22 -11.46 -9.75 -27.89
CA GLN A 22 -12.59 -10.42 -28.53
C GLN A 22 -13.86 -10.23 -27.72
N PRO A 23 -14.97 -9.77 -28.31
CA PRO A 23 -16.24 -9.60 -27.57
C PRO A 23 -16.61 -10.86 -26.76
N TYR A 24 -17.00 -10.64 -25.52
CA TYR A 24 -17.38 -11.65 -24.52
C TYR A 24 -16.27 -12.62 -24.08
N SER A 25 -15.46 -13.11 -25.00
CA SER A 25 -14.47 -14.18 -24.76
C SER A 25 -13.06 -13.67 -24.45
N GLY A 26 -12.72 -12.48 -24.89
CA GLY A 26 -11.38 -11.90 -24.68
C GLY A 26 -11.06 -11.66 -23.21
N ALA A 27 -9.81 -11.87 -22.82
CA ALA A 27 -9.36 -11.71 -21.45
C ALA A 27 -9.54 -10.28 -20.90
N LEU A 28 -9.54 -9.26 -21.77
CA LEU A 28 -9.61 -7.85 -21.37
C LEU A 28 -11.02 -7.22 -21.48
N VAL A 29 -12.05 -8.02 -21.83
CA VAL A 29 -13.40 -7.48 -22.10
C VAL A 29 -14.06 -6.90 -20.85
N PHE A 30 -13.78 -7.47 -19.68
CA PHE A 30 -14.31 -6.99 -18.38
C PHE A 30 -13.25 -6.29 -17.53
N ALA A 31 -12.08 -5.98 -18.10
CA ALA A 31 -11.02 -5.29 -17.41
C ALA A 31 -11.21 -3.76 -17.52
N ALA A 32 -11.06 -3.05 -16.41
CA ALA A 32 -11.02 -1.59 -16.38
C ALA A 32 -9.60 -1.14 -16.07
N PHE A 33 -9.07 -0.22 -16.89
CA PHE A 33 -7.69 0.29 -16.77
C PHE A 33 -7.60 1.64 -16.07
N SER A 34 -8.71 2.33 -15.88
CA SER A 34 -8.77 3.62 -15.20
C SER A 34 -9.33 3.45 -13.80
N GLY A 35 -8.65 4.03 -12.79
CA GLY A 35 -9.13 4.00 -11.41
C GLY A 35 -10.52 4.60 -11.22
N SER A 36 -10.91 5.60 -12.03
CA SER A 36 -12.27 6.16 -12.00
C SER A 36 -13.31 5.18 -12.54
N HIS A 37 -12.97 4.37 -13.56
CA HIS A 37 -13.86 3.33 -14.06
C HIS A 37 -14.01 2.18 -13.06
N GLN A 38 -12.91 1.78 -12.42
CA GLN A 38 -12.90 0.75 -11.38
C GLN A 38 -13.73 1.17 -10.17
N ASP A 39 -13.58 2.40 -9.70
CA ASP A 39 -14.38 2.97 -8.61
C ASP A 39 -15.88 3.01 -8.98
N ALA A 40 -16.20 3.40 -10.20
CA ALA A 40 -17.59 3.41 -10.68
C ALA A 40 -18.19 1.99 -10.76
N ILE A 41 -17.42 1.00 -11.22
CA ILE A 41 -17.86 -0.41 -11.26
C ILE A 41 -18.04 -0.95 -9.83
N ALA A 42 -17.09 -0.70 -8.93
CA ALA A 42 -17.17 -1.14 -7.53
C ALA A 42 -18.41 -0.58 -6.83
N LYS A 43 -18.68 0.72 -6.97
CA LYS A 43 -19.89 1.38 -6.46
C LYS A 43 -21.16 0.82 -7.09
N GLY A 44 -21.14 0.57 -8.40
CA GLY A 44 -22.24 -0.05 -9.12
C GLY A 44 -22.54 -1.46 -8.64
N MET A 45 -21.52 -2.29 -8.42
CA MET A 45 -21.66 -3.64 -7.86
C MET A 45 -22.22 -3.63 -6.44
N HIS A 46 -21.76 -2.70 -5.61
CA HIS A 46 -22.31 -2.53 -4.25
C HIS A 46 -23.80 -2.14 -4.30
N TYR A 47 -24.14 -1.17 -5.13
CA TYR A 47 -25.54 -0.77 -5.36
C TYR A 47 -26.39 -1.94 -5.88
N TRP A 48 -25.87 -2.70 -6.84
CA TRP A 48 -26.54 -3.90 -7.37
C TRP A 48 -26.79 -4.95 -6.29
N ALA A 49 -25.80 -5.23 -5.47
CA ALA A 49 -25.91 -6.20 -4.38
C ALA A 49 -26.90 -5.76 -3.28
N GLU A 50 -27.02 -4.45 -3.03
CA GLU A 50 -27.90 -3.88 -2.00
C GLU A 50 -29.34 -3.73 -2.47
N LYS A 51 -29.54 -3.21 -3.69
CA LYS A 51 -30.85 -2.80 -4.21
C LYS A 51 -31.53 -3.81 -5.10
N HIS A 52 -30.79 -4.82 -5.63
CA HIS A 52 -31.31 -5.86 -6.52
C HIS A 52 -32.24 -5.33 -7.63
N PRO A 53 -31.81 -4.34 -8.45
CA PRO A 53 -32.65 -3.79 -9.50
C PRO A 53 -33.02 -4.86 -10.54
N GLU A 54 -34.19 -4.70 -11.19
CA GLU A 54 -34.73 -5.68 -12.16
C GLU A 54 -33.83 -5.87 -13.39
N HIS A 55 -33.07 -4.85 -13.76
CA HIS A 55 -32.22 -4.84 -14.95
C HIS A 55 -30.78 -4.52 -14.62
N TRP A 56 -29.88 -5.19 -15.31
CA TRP A 56 -28.44 -4.91 -15.23
C TRP A 56 -28.13 -3.48 -15.64
N CYS A 57 -27.50 -2.71 -14.78
CA CYS A 57 -27.25 -1.27 -14.98
C CYS A 57 -25.89 -0.80 -14.44
N LEU A 58 -24.89 -1.67 -14.46
CA LEU A 58 -23.56 -1.29 -13.98
C LEU A 58 -22.83 -0.41 -14.99
N PRO A 59 -22.13 0.65 -14.54
CA PRO A 59 -21.27 1.45 -15.40
C PRO A 59 -20.18 0.59 -16.03
N TYR A 60 -19.88 0.81 -17.30
CA TYR A 60 -18.82 0.14 -18.07
C TYR A 60 -18.94 -1.38 -18.23
N LEU A 61 -19.94 -2.02 -17.64
CA LEU A 61 -20.24 -3.45 -17.81
C LEU A 61 -21.61 -3.60 -18.48
N TYR A 62 -21.62 -3.92 -19.75
CA TYR A 62 -22.85 -4.01 -20.54
C TYR A 62 -23.71 -5.23 -20.24
N ILE A 63 -23.11 -6.29 -19.70
CA ILE A 63 -23.78 -7.52 -19.28
C ILE A 63 -23.20 -7.98 -17.94
N ASP A 64 -23.96 -8.80 -17.20
CA ASP A 64 -23.41 -9.49 -16.03
C ASP A 64 -22.38 -10.52 -16.50
N PRO A 65 -21.11 -10.42 -16.07
CA PRO A 65 -20.09 -11.43 -16.41
C PRO A 65 -20.52 -12.86 -16.04
N LYS A 66 -21.31 -13.04 -15.01
CA LYS A 66 -21.83 -14.35 -14.56
C LYS A 66 -22.73 -15.03 -15.60
N ASP A 67 -23.45 -14.28 -16.44
CA ASP A 67 -24.32 -14.84 -17.49
C ASP A 67 -23.54 -15.66 -18.52
N ILE A 68 -22.27 -15.37 -18.67
CA ILE A 68 -21.36 -16.06 -19.60
C ILE A 68 -20.29 -16.89 -18.88
N GLY A 69 -20.47 -17.13 -17.58
CA GLY A 69 -19.55 -17.94 -16.77
C GLY A 69 -18.24 -17.25 -16.41
N ARG A 70 -18.21 -15.89 -16.43
CA ARG A 70 -17.06 -15.09 -16.03
C ARG A 70 -17.33 -14.32 -14.75
N THR A 71 -16.28 -13.78 -14.17
CA THR A 71 -16.36 -12.81 -13.08
C THR A 71 -15.79 -11.48 -13.57
N TYR A 72 -16.09 -10.40 -12.86
CA TYR A 72 -15.36 -9.14 -13.08
C TYR A 72 -13.92 -9.35 -12.63
N ASP A 73 -13.00 -9.27 -13.60
CA ASP A 73 -11.58 -9.49 -13.35
C ASP A 73 -10.97 -8.24 -12.70
N SER A 74 -11.24 -8.05 -11.42
CA SER A 74 -10.56 -7.04 -10.60
C SER A 74 -9.05 -7.26 -10.56
N ASP A 75 -8.63 -8.49 -10.88
CA ASP A 75 -7.23 -8.89 -10.87
C ASP A 75 -6.43 -8.43 -12.11
N VAL A 76 -7.12 -7.96 -13.16
CA VAL A 76 -6.46 -7.41 -14.36
C VAL A 76 -6.39 -5.89 -14.29
N ILE A 77 -5.98 -5.37 -13.15
CA ILE A 77 -5.64 -3.96 -13.03
C ILE A 77 -4.23 -3.78 -13.58
N ARG A 78 -4.15 -3.30 -14.81
CA ARG A 78 -2.88 -2.89 -15.42
C ARG A 78 -2.65 -1.43 -15.13
N ILE A 79 -1.57 -1.15 -14.41
CA ILE A 79 -1.16 0.22 -14.12
C ILE A 79 -0.15 0.65 -15.16
N ASN A 80 -0.51 1.66 -15.93
CA ASN A 80 0.35 2.33 -16.89
C ASN A 80 0.46 3.82 -16.54
N SER A 81 1.22 4.56 -17.33
CA SER A 81 1.40 6.01 -17.17
C SER A 81 0.08 6.82 -17.20
N GLN A 82 -1.01 6.24 -17.72
CA GLN A 82 -2.34 6.84 -17.76
C GLN A 82 -3.26 6.37 -16.64
N SER A 83 -2.85 5.36 -15.86
CA SER A 83 -3.64 4.88 -14.71
C SER A 83 -3.63 5.94 -13.62
N GLY A 84 -4.82 6.37 -13.23
CA GLY A 84 -4.99 7.41 -12.21
C GLY A 84 -4.61 6.91 -10.80
N ARG A 85 -4.55 7.85 -9.86
CA ARG A 85 -4.18 7.65 -8.43
C ARG A 85 -4.99 6.55 -7.72
N GLY A 86 -6.21 6.27 -8.18
CA GLY A 86 -7.08 5.23 -7.61
C GLY A 86 -6.63 3.80 -7.93
N GLY A 87 -6.00 3.57 -9.07
CA GLY A 87 -5.60 2.23 -9.51
C GLY A 87 -4.54 1.58 -8.62
N VAL A 88 -3.49 2.34 -8.27
CA VAL A 88 -2.42 1.86 -7.38
C VAL A 88 -2.97 1.48 -6.01
N GLY A 89 -3.78 2.37 -5.40
CA GLY A 89 -4.38 2.12 -4.10
C GLY A 89 -5.27 0.87 -4.10
N PHE A 90 -6.07 0.70 -5.15
CA PHE A 90 -6.96 -0.45 -5.29
C PHE A 90 -6.17 -1.78 -5.39
N VAL A 91 -5.11 -1.83 -6.20
CA VAL A 91 -4.24 -3.03 -6.29
C VAL A 91 -3.64 -3.38 -4.93
N MET A 92 -3.10 -2.41 -4.22
CA MET A 92 -2.47 -2.63 -2.93
C MET A 92 -3.47 -3.14 -1.89
N GLU A 93 -4.69 -2.59 -1.89
CA GLU A 93 -5.75 -2.99 -0.96
C GLU A 93 -6.31 -4.39 -1.30
N GLN A 94 -6.66 -4.65 -2.57
CA GLN A 94 -7.33 -5.90 -2.96
C GLN A 94 -6.41 -7.11 -3.01
N GLN A 95 -5.15 -6.94 -3.43
CA GLN A 95 -4.24 -8.08 -3.60
C GLN A 95 -3.33 -8.31 -2.39
N TYR A 96 -3.02 -7.25 -1.65
CA TYR A 96 -2.05 -7.32 -0.55
C TYR A 96 -2.64 -6.91 0.81
N GLY A 97 -3.92 -6.53 0.86
CA GLY A 97 -4.57 -6.07 2.09
C GLY A 97 -4.02 -4.74 2.63
N ILE A 98 -3.31 -3.97 1.81
CA ILE A 98 -2.62 -2.74 2.21
C ILE A 98 -3.51 -1.53 1.96
N ASP A 99 -4.26 -1.13 2.98
CA ASP A 99 -5.11 0.08 2.98
C ASP A 99 -4.33 1.29 3.51
N MET A 100 -3.54 1.89 2.64
CA MET A 100 -2.70 3.03 3.01
C MET A 100 -3.47 4.36 3.03
N PRO A 101 -3.03 5.37 3.81
CA PRO A 101 -3.62 6.70 3.83
C PRO A 101 -3.70 7.34 2.44
N LYS A 102 -4.78 8.08 2.16
CA LYS A 102 -5.04 8.66 0.82
C LYS A 102 -3.86 9.45 0.26
N LYS A 103 -3.20 10.29 1.07
CA LYS A 103 -2.06 11.10 0.62
C LYS A 103 -0.83 10.22 0.32
N MET A 104 -0.65 9.13 1.06
CA MET A 104 0.42 8.16 0.77
C MET A 104 0.14 7.39 -0.53
N ARG A 105 -1.13 7.05 -0.82
CA ARG A 105 -1.52 6.46 -2.13
C ARG A 105 -1.18 7.39 -3.28
N GLU A 106 -1.34 8.69 -3.09
CA GLU A 106 -0.98 9.69 -4.10
C GLU A 106 0.53 9.73 -4.34
N ASP A 107 1.34 9.73 -3.27
CA ASP A 107 2.81 9.70 -3.36
C ASP A 107 3.31 8.42 -4.04
N LEU A 108 2.81 7.24 -3.62
CA LEU A 108 3.13 5.97 -4.27
C LEU A 108 2.75 5.98 -5.76
N SER A 109 1.59 6.55 -6.12
CA SER A 109 1.14 6.60 -7.51
C SER A 109 2.09 7.41 -8.39
N TYR A 110 2.68 8.50 -7.89
CA TYR A 110 3.70 9.26 -8.62
C TYR A 110 4.97 8.45 -8.83
N ARG A 111 5.41 7.68 -7.83
CA ARG A 111 6.61 6.83 -7.94
C ARG A 111 6.40 5.67 -8.91
N VAL A 112 5.27 4.98 -8.81
CA VAL A 112 4.87 3.92 -9.73
C VAL A 112 4.83 4.45 -11.17
N LYS A 113 4.26 5.65 -11.37
CA LYS A 113 4.24 6.30 -12.66
C LYS A 113 5.65 6.57 -13.18
N ALA A 114 6.54 7.11 -12.35
CA ALA A 114 7.93 7.38 -12.75
C ALA A 114 8.65 6.09 -13.19
N VAL A 115 8.47 4.98 -12.49
CA VAL A 115 9.04 3.67 -12.86
C VAL A 115 8.45 3.18 -14.18
N SER A 116 7.13 3.30 -14.36
CA SER A 116 6.43 2.92 -15.62
C SER A 116 6.90 3.75 -16.80
N ASP A 117 7.07 5.06 -16.63
CA ASP A 117 7.50 5.97 -17.67
C ASP A 117 8.95 5.67 -18.13
N VAL A 118 9.85 5.38 -17.20
CA VAL A 118 11.24 4.98 -17.51
C VAL A 118 11.28 3.63 -18.23
N GLY A 119 10.46 2.67 -17.80
CA GLY A 119 10.41 1.34 -18.41
C GLY A 119 9.60 1.28 -19.71
N HIS A 120 8.88 2.34 -20.09
CA HIS A 120 7.93 2.38 -21.21
C HIS A 120 6.98 1.17 -21.24
N ARG A 121 6.58 0.67 -20.06
CA ARG A 121 5.73 -0.49 -19.92
C ARG A 121 4.79 -0.39 -18.72
N GLU A 122 3.74 -1.16 -18.76
CA GLU A 122 2.83 -1.35 -17.62
C GLU A 122 3.53 -2.14 -16.52
N LEU A 123 3.30 -1.73 -15.25
CA LEU A 123 3.77 -2.48 -14.10
C LEU A 123 2.71 -3.52 -13.69
N GLN A 124 3.19 -4.71 -13.34
CA GLN A 124 2.35 -5.75 -12.76
C GLN A 124 2.13 -5.48 -11.25
N PRO A 125 1.10 -6.06 -10.63
CA PRO A 125 0.81 -5.86 -9.22
C PRO A 125 1.97 -6.13 -8.27
N ASP A 126 2.74 -7.18 -8.51
CA ASP A 126 3.92 -7.55 -7.74
C ASP A 126 5.06 -6.52 -7.87
N GLU A 127 5.18 -5.87 -9.03
CA GLU A 127 6.15 -4.79 -9.23
C GLU A 127 5.74 -3.53 -8.47
N ILE A 128 4.43 -3.23 -8.41
CA ILE A 128 3.90 -2.12 -7.62
C ILE A 128 4.13 -2.37 -6.12
N TYR A 129 3.83 -3.59 -5.68
CA TYR A 129 4.11 -4.03 -4.32
C TYR A 129 5.59 -3.88 -3.98
N LYS A 130 6.49 -4.30 -4.90
CA LYS A 130 7.92 -4.13 -4.73
C LYS A 130 8.34 -2.66 -4.61
N VAL A 131 7.81 -1.77 -5.46
CA VAL A 131 8.06 -0.32 -5.34
C VAL A 131 7.63 0.20 -3.98
N PHE A 132 6.48 -0.22 -3.47
CA PHE A 132 6.01 0.14 -2.15
C PHE A 132 6.96 -0.36 -1.04
N MET A 133 7.30 -1.65 -1.06
CA MET A 133 8.18 -2.26 -0.07
C MET A 133 9.56 -1.60 -0.03
N ASP A 134 10.19 -1.46 -1.19
CA ASP A 134 11.55 -0.90 -1.30
C ASP A 134 11.60 0.60 -0.94
N THR A 135 10.49 1.31 -1.11
CA THR A 135 10.47 2.76 -0.90
C THR A 135 10.06 3.15 0.51
N TYR A 136 9.09 2.46 1.11
CA TYR A 136 8.44 2.96 2.33
C TYR A 136 8.60 2.04 3.54
N VAL A 137 8.78 0.72 3.32
CA VAL A 137 8.65 -0.26 4.40
C VAL A 137 9.99 -0.59 5.02
N ASN A 138 10.08 -0.41 6.35
CA ASN A 138 11.24 -0.79 7.15
C ASN A 138 12.57 -0.27 6.59
N VAL A 139 12.59 0.99 6.15
CA VAL A 139 13.80 1.64 5.63
C VAL A 139 14.81 1.82 6.77
N VAL A 140 15.99 1.26 6.64
CA VAL A 140 16.97 1.12 7.74
C VAL A 140 18.20 2.03 7.64
N SER A 141 18.32 2.85 6.62
CA SER A 141 19.51 3.71 6.48
C SER A 141 19.09 5.19 6.36
N PRO A 142 19.79 6.10 7.05
CA PRO A 142 20.99 5.94 7.90
C PRO A 142 20.71 5.43 9.32
N TYR A 143 19.43 5.41 9.77
CA TYR A 143 19.04 5.03 11.13
C TYR A 143 18.32 3.69 11.14
N GLU A 144 18.86 2.71 11.86
CA GLU A 144 18.26 1.39 12.03
C GLU A 144 17.84 1.20 13.49
N LEU A 145 16.60 0.77 13.72
CA LEU A 145 16.14 0.34 15.04
C LEU A 145 16.74 -1.02 15.36
N ALA A 146 17.55 -1.11 16.42
CA ALA A 146 18.06 -2.37 16.92
C ALA A 146 17.14 -2.98 17.97
N ASP A 147 16.76 -2.20 18.99
CA ASP A 147 15.86 -2.63 20.07
C ASP A 147 15.33 -1.43 20.84
N PHE A 148 14.30 -1.61 21.66
CA PHE A 148 13.82 -0.62 22.60
C PHE A 148 13.20 -1.24 23.85
N CYS A 149 13.38 -0.60 24.99
CA CYS A 149 12.75 -1.00 26.25
C CYS A 149 12.11 0.22 26.92
N LEU A 150 10.79 0.39 26.79
CA LEU A 150 10.05 1.55 27.27
C LEU A 150 9.03 1.15 28.36
N ASN A 151 9.33 1.49 29.59
CA ASN A 151 8.54 1.17 30.78
C ASN A 151 7.56 2.28 31.13
N LYS A 152 6.35 1.91 31.59
CA LYS A 152 5.37 2.86 32.11
C LYS A 152 5.83 3.36 33.47
N GLN A 153 5.84 4.66 33.65
CA GLN A 153 6.13 5.33 34.91
C GLN A 153 4.86 5.51 35.75
N PRO A 154 4.98 5.79 37.06
CA PRO A 154 3.83 6.03 37.95
C PRO A 154 2.97 7.23 37.53
N ASP A 155 3.56 8.25 36.87
CA ASP A 155 2.89 9.43 36.34
C ASP A 155 2.18 9.17 34.99
N GLY A 156 2.28 7.95 34.45
CA GLY A 156 1.69 7.54 33.18
C GLY A 156 2.57 7.71 31.98
N THR A 157 3.70 8.40 32.10
CA THR A 157 4.68 8.57 30.99
C THR A 157 5.41 7.27 30.66
N ARG A 158 6.18 7.28 29.58
CA ARG A 158 7.09 6.19 29.18
C ARG A 158 8.52 6.67 29.30
N ARG A 159 9.39 5.79 29.85
CA ARG A 159 10.82 6.04 29.93
C ARG A 159 11.60 4.75 29.77
N GLY A 160 12.77 4.82 29.11
CA GLY A 160 13.64 3.69 28.94
C GLY A 160 14.70 3.93 27.88
N ASP A 161 15.21 2.85 27.31
CA ASP A 161 16.34 2.88 26.40
C ASP A 161 15.89 2.58 24.97
N LEU A 162 16.49 3.31 24.03
CA LEU A 162 16.36 3.15 22.60
C LEU A 162 17.73 2.79 22.02
N HIS A 163 17.84 1.60 21.47
CA HIS A 163 19.06 1.08 20.88
C HIS A 163 18.97 1.21 19.35
N LEU A 164 19.92 1.95 18.78
CA LEU A 164 19.97 2.25 17.35
C LEU A 164 21.30 1.88 16.76
N ARG A 165 21.30 1.61 15.45
CA ARG A 165 22.49 1.68 14.62
C ARG A 165 22.42 2.94 13.75
N VAL A 166 23.41 3.81 13.90
CA VAL A 166 23.52 5.08 13.19
C VAL A 166 24.75 5.00 12.30
N ASP A 167 24.57 5.05 10.98
CA ASP A 167 25.65 4.86 10.00
C ASP A 167 26.53 3.61 10.27
N GLY A 168 25.89 2.55 10.79
CA GLY A 168 26.55 1.27 11.10
C GLY A 168 27.15 1.17 12.50
N GLU A 169 27.10 2.22 13.32
CA GLU A 169 27.58 2.24 14.71
C GLU A 169 26.42 2.08 15.69
N ASP A 170 26.56 1.18 16.65
CA ASP A 170 25.59 0.98 17.72
C ASP A 170 25.60 2.14 18.71
N ARG A 171 24.43 2.68 18.99
CA ARG A 171 24.21 3.79 19.95
C ARG A 171 23.00 3.50 20.81
N THR A 172 23.03 4.00 22.05
CA THR A 172 21.92 3.91 22.98
C THR A 172 21.54 5.29 23.49
N TYR A 173 20.26 5.60 23.42
CA TYR A 173 19.71 6.88 23.88
C TYR A 173 18.61 6.64 24.89
N GLU A 174 18.54 7.52 25.92
CA GLU A 174 17.40 7.54 26.81
C GLU A 174 16.19 8.12 26.06
N ALA A 175 15.04 7.48 26.20
CA ALA A 175 13.78 7.89 25.57
C ALA A 175 12.74 8.17 26.65
N HIS A 176 12.03 9.29 26.55
CA HIS A 176 10.94 9.66 27.45
C HIS A 176 9.81 10.37 26.70
N GLY A 177 8.55 10.15 27.13
CA GLY A 177 7.39 10.77 26.48
C GLY A 177 6.07 10.28 27.06
N ASN A 178 4.96 10.83 26.57
CA ASN A 178 3.62 10.48 27.01
C ASN A 178 3.17 9.10 26.49
N GLY A 179 3.73 8.68 25.36
CA GLY A 179 3.48 7.37 24.72
C GLY A 179 4.77 6.77 24.20
N ARG A 180 4.71 5.51 23.70
CA ARG A 180 5.91 4.85 23.16
C ARG A 180 6.45 5.54 21.92
N LEU A 181 5.57 5.87 20.97
CA LEU A 181 5.96 6.57 19.76
C LEU A 181 6.48 7.98 20.06
N ASP A 182 5.85 8.70 20.99
CA ASP A 182 6.26 10.02 21.46
C ASP A 182 7.64 9.96 22.11
N ALA A 183 7.90 8.99 22.98
CA ALA A 183 9.21 8.80 23.62
C ALA A 183 10.32 8.54 22.61
N VAL A 184 10.07 7.70 21.60
CA VAL A 184 11.03 7.44 20.51
C VAL A 184 11.25 8.69 19.67
N SER A 185 10.18 9.40 19.31
CA SER A 185 10.26 10.65 18.52
C SER A 185 11.10 11.70 19.23
N ASN A 186 10.87 11.90 20.54
CA ASN A 186 11.65 12.84 21.35
C ASN A 186 13.12 12.46 21.38
N ALA A 187 13.44 11.19 21.68
CA ALA A 187 14.81 10.70 21.71
C ALA A 187 15.56 10.92 20.38
N LEU A 188 14.87 10.67 19.25
CA LEU A 188 15.45 10.87 17.91
C LEU A 188 15.72 12.35 17.64
N GLN A 189 14.77 13.24 17.96
CA GLN A 189 14.94 14.69 17.74
C GLN A 189 16.03 15.27 18.65
N GLU A 190 16.10 14.87 19.92
CA GLU A 190 17.05 15.38 20.90
C GLU A 190 18.50 14.96 20.62
N ASN A 191 18.71 13.75 20.07
CA ASN A 191 20.05 13.15 19.97
C ASN A 191 20.63 13.10 18.54
N LEU A 192 19.79 13.25 17.49
CA LEU A 192 20.21 13.04 16.10
C LEU A 192 20.12 14.29 15.22
N ASP A 193 19.97 15.46 15.83
CA ASP A 193 19.79 16.75 15.10
C ASP A 193 18.70 16.60 14.01
N LEU A 194 17.53 16.12 14.45
CA LEU A 194 16.36 15.91 13.62
C LEU A 194 15.29 16.93 13.96
N SER A 195 14.81 17.63 12.96
CA SER A 195 13.69 18.56 13.11
C SER A 195 12.58 18.18 12.14
N TYR A 196 11.42 17.83 12.67
CA TYR A 196 10.19 17.55 11.94
C TYR A 196 8.97 17.85 12.81
N SER A 197 7.83 18.01 12.16
CA SER A 197 6.55 18.33 12.79
C SER A 197 5.41 17.53 12.15
N ASN A 198 4.18 17.76 12.63
CA ASN A 198 2.96 17.21 12.05
C ASN A 198 2.98 15.69 11.87
N LEU A 199 3.46 14.95 12.88
CA LEU A 199 3.44 13.50 12.86
C LEU A 199 2.00 13.00 12.82
N THR A 200 1.66 12.24 11.77
CA THR A 200 0.38 11.53 11.65
C THR A 200 0.62 10.03 11.73
N TYR A 201 -0.38 9.29 12.21
CA TYR A 201 -0.27 7.87 12.44
C TYR A 201 -1.57 7.15 12.07
N SER A 202 -1.44 6.00 11.40
CA SER A 202 -2.52 5.02 11.18
C SER A 202 -1.94 3.62 11.07
N GLU A 203 -2.76 2.61 11.37
CA GLU A 203 -2.36 1.21 11.36
C GLU A 203 -3.53 0.29 11.04
N HIS A 204 -3.24 -0.91 10.56
CA HIS A 204 -4.18 -2.02 10.48
C HIS A 204 -3.46 -3.37 10.43
N ALA A 205 -4.21 -4.45 10.68
CA ALA A 205 -3.72 -5.82 10.53
C ALA A 205 -3.78 -6.24 9.06
N LEU A 206 -2.71 -6.88 8.55
CA LEU A 206 -2.67 -7.39 7.16
C LEU A 206 -3.43 -8.70 7.01
N GLU A 207 -3.53 -9.51 8.06
CA GLU A 207 -4.13 -10.83 8.06
C GLU A 207 -5.02 -11.01 9.29
N LEU A 208 -6.01 -11.91 9.20
CA LEU A 208 -6.82 -12.29 10.36
C LEU A 208 -6.15 -13.46 11.08
N GLY A 209 -5.85 -13.32 12.37
CA GLY A 209 -5.29 -14.40 13.19
C GLY A 209 -4.29 -13.95 14.26
N GLN A 210 -3.85 -14.87 15.12
CA GLN A 210 -2.95 -14.56 16.23
C GLN A 210 -1.51 -14.23 15.81
N SER A 211 -1.09 -14.65 14.62
CA SER A 211 0.22 -14.35 14.05
C SER A 211 0.15 -13.32 12.90
N SER A 212 -0.93 -12.55 12.86
CA SER A 212 -1.12 -11.49 11.87
C SER A 212 -0.03 -10.42 12.01
N ARG A 213 0.53 -10.01 10.87
CA ARG A 213 1.41 -8.84 10.82
C ARG A 213 0.58 -7.57 10.85
N ALA A 214 1.06 -6.59 11.60
CA ALA A 214 0.56 -5.24 11.55
C ALA A 214 1.36 -4.41 10.53
N ILE A 215 0.69 -3.49 9.86
CA ILE A 215 1.33 -2.43 9.10
C ILE A 215 0.92 -1.09 9.69
N SER A 216 1.90 -0.25 9.93
CA SER A 216 1.74 1.12 10.42
C SER A 216 2.23 2.10 9.39
N TYR A 217 1.59 3.25 9.29
CA TYR A 217 1.95 4.34 8.39
C TYR A 217 2.16 5.61 9.21
N ILE A 218 3.28 6.27 8.97
CA ILE A 218 3.60 7.56 9.58
C ILE A 218 3.91 8.56 8.48
N SER A 219 3.43 9.80 8.66
CA SER A 219 3.96 10.94 7.94
C SER A 219 4.52 11.96 8.91
N ILE A 220 5.60 12.61 8.50
CA ILE A 220 6.23 13.73 9.17
C ILE A 220 6.41 14.87 8.17
N THR A 221 6.43 16.10 8.65
CA THR A 221 6.74 17.29 7.83
C THR A 221 8.14 17.75 8.18
N GLY A 222 9.06 17.76 7.23
CA GLY A 222 10.41 18.25 7.40
C GLY A 222 10.48 19.77 7.44
N GLU A 223 11.66 20.34 7.75
CA GLU A 223 11.91 21.79 7.73
C GLU A 223 11.73 22.42 6.36
N ASP A 224 11.90 21.65 5.29
CA ASP A 224 11.63 22.04 3.91
C ASP A 224 10.13 22.14 3.56
N GLY A 225 9.26 21.85 4.53
CA GLY A 225 7.81 21.86 4.38
C GLY A 225 7.25 20.67 3.62
N LYS A 226 8.07 19.71 3.19
CA LYS A 226 7.60 18.49 2.52
C LYS A 226 7.13 17.45 3.52
N VAL A 227 6.18 16.64 3.06
CA VAL A 227 5.65 15.51 3.84
C VAL A 227 6.38 14.24 3.42
N TYR A 228 6.95 13.55 4.39
CA TYR A 228 7.66 12.29 4.22
C TYR A 228 6.86 11.15 4.83
N TRP A 229 6.57 10.14 4.02
CA TRP A 229 5.84 8.95 4.43
C TRP A 229 6.79 7.80 4.73
N GLY A 230 6.49 7.05 5.79
CA GLY A 230 7.13 5.77 6.10
C GLY A 230 6.07 4.73 6.47
N ALA A 231 6.40 3.48 6.24
CA ALA A 231 5.62 2.33 6.67
C ALA A 231 6.49 1.38 7.46
N GLY A 232 5.90 0.71 8.44
CA GLY A 232 6.55 -0.33 9.22
C GLY A 232 5.70 -1.59 9.25
N MET A 233 6.30 -2.75 9.08
CA MET A 233 5.66 -4.05 9.17
C MET A 233 6.32 -4.89 10.24
N ASP A 234 5.55 -5.38 11.20
CA ASP A 234 5.99 -6.30 12.24
C ASP A 234 4.80 -7.10 12.79
N THR A 235 5.06 -8.19 13.51
CA THR A 235 4.05 -8.93 14.27
C THR A 235 3.60 -8.18 15.53
N ASP A 236 4.48 -7.33 16.08
CA ASP A 236 4.14 -6.39 17.15
C ASP A 236 3.77 -5.02 16.58
N ILE A 237 2.55 -4.58 16.87
CA ILE A 237 2.00 -3.31 16.38
C ILE A 237 2.80 -2.09 16.83
N ILE A 238 3.44 -2.18 18.00
CA ILE A 238 4.26 -1.09 18.53
C ILE A 238 5.57 -1.00 17.77
N THR A 239 6.21 -2.14 17.55
CA THR A 239 7.41 -2.24 16.72
C THR A 239 7.13 -1.76 15.29
N SER A 240 6.01 -2.17 14.68
CA SER A 240 5.63 -1.69 13.35
C SER A 240 5.47 -0.16 13.30
N SER A 241 4.91 0.46 14.35
CA SER A 241 4.75 1.92 14.41
C SER A 241 6.08 2.66 14.55
N ILE A 242 7.01 2.12 15.33
CA ILE A 242 8.36 2.69 15.48
C ILE A 242 9.14 2.54 14.16
N LEU A 243 9.09 1.38 13.52
CA LEU A 243 9.71 1.15 12.21
C LEU A 243 9.16 2.09 11.13
N ALA A 244 7.84 2.40 11.17
CA ALA A 244 7.25 3.38 10.27
C ALA A 244 7.83 4.80 10.48
N LEU A 245 8.07 5.20 11.74
CA LEU A 245 8.71 6.47 12.05
C LEU A 245 10.16 6.51 11.54
N PHE A 246 10.94 5.45 11.77
CA PHE A 246 12.29 5.34 11.24
C PHE A 246 12.31 5.44 9.72
N SER A 247 11.37 4.75 9.04
CA SER A 247 11.26 4.79 7.58
C SER A 247 10.96 6.21 7.08
N ALA A 248 10.05 6.95 7.74
CA ALA A 248 9.75 8.33 7.37
C ALA A 248 10.97 9.26 7.55
N ILE A 249 11.69 9.12 8.67
CA ILE A 249 12.89 9.91 8.99
C ILE A 249 14.03 9.59 8.00
N ASN A 250 14.28 8.33 7.74
CA ASN A 250 15.32 7.91 6.79
C ASN A 250 15.05 8.46 5.39
N ARG A 251 13.81 8.44 4.95
CA ARG A 251 13.42 9.04 3.67
C ARG A 251 13.56 10.56 3.67
N MET A 252 13.22 11.21 4.79
CA MET A 252 13.43 12.66 4.95
C MET A 252 14.92 13.01 4.82
N LYS A 253 15.82 12.27 5.49
CA LYS A 253 17.27 12.46 5.38
C LYS A 253 17.82 12.21 3.98
N ALA A 254 17.23 11.27 3.24
CA ALA A 254 17.58 10.98 1.84
C ALA A 254 16.94 11.98 0.84
N GLY A 255 16.02 12.84 1.28
CA GLY A 255 15.31 13.80 0.43
C GLY A 255 14.31 13.14 -0.54
N LEU A 256 13.77 11.96 -0.17
CA LEU A 256 12.96 11.08 -1.05
C LEU A 256 11.47 11.15 -0.78
#